data_f0aadaaadd7ef939ba2f437c167166ab
#
_entry.id   f0aadaaadd7ef939ba2f437c167166ab
#
_cell.length_a   1.000
_cell.length_b   1.000
_cell.length_c   1.000
_cell.angle_alpha   90.00
_cell.angle_beta   90.00
_cell.angle_gamma   90.00
#
_symmetry.space_group_name_H-M   'P 1'
#
loop_
_entity.id
_entity.type
_entity.pdbx_description
1 polymer ?
#
loop_
_entity_poly.entity_id
_entity_poly.type
_entity_poly.pdbx_seq_one_letter_code
_entity_poly.pdbx_strand_id
1 'polypeptide(L)' 'MQNIIFDLREGEDYIPLIALLKATGLVDSGSMAQEVVTAGLVKRNGETELRKRAKIVSGDNIEFEGYCVKIQ' A
#
# COMPACT_ATOMS: atom_id res chain seq x y z
N MET A 1 -5.57 9.62 -12.11
CA MET A 1 -5.18 8.90 -10.87
C MET A 1 -4.97 9.89 -9.74
N GLN A 2 -5.57 9.65 -8.60
CA GLN A 2 -5.40 10.55 -7.45
C GLN A 2 -4.17 10.14 -6.64
N ASN A 3 -3.43 11.14 -6.20
CA ASN A 3 -2.21 10.93 -5.43
C ASN A 3 -2.46 11.12 -3.93
N ILE A 4 -1.95 10.18 -3.14
CA ILE A 4 -1.98 10.25 -1.69
C ILE A 4 -0.52 10.22 -1.23
N ILE A 5 -0.17 11.10 -0.31
CA ILE A 5 1.16 11.10 0.30
C ILE A 5 1.04 10.41 1.67
N PHE A 6 1.89 9.43 1.90
CA PHE A 6 1.94 8.74 3.19
C PHE A 6 3.36 8.85 3.75
N ASP A 7 3.47 9.43 4.94
CA ASP A 7 4.76 9.59 5.61
C ASP A 7 4.96 8.45 6.61
N LEU A 8 6.10 7.76 6.50
CA LEU A 8 6.49 6.79 7.51
C LEU A 8 6.77 7.52 8.82
N ARG A 9 6.43 6.88 9.93
CA ARG A 9 6.70 7.45 11.25
C ARG A 9 8.20 7.49 11.50
N GLU A 10 8.61 8.47 12.29
CA GLU A 10 9.99 8.57 12.71
C GLU A 10 10.42 7.28 13.39
N GLY A 11 11.55 6.73 12.97
CA GLY A 11 12.05 5.46 13.49
C GLY A 11 11.53 4.22 12.80
N GLU A 12 10.54 4.35 11.90
CA GLU A 12 10.05 3.22 11.11
C GLU A 12 10.77 3.15 9.77
N ASP A 13 11.27 1.96 9.42
CA ASP A 13 11.96 1.73 8.15
C ASP A 13 10.98 1.31 7.05
N TYR A 14 9.83 0.78 7.40
CA TYR A 14 8.85 0.28 6.44
C TYR A 14 7.46 0.20 7.07
N ILE A 15 6.47 -0.02 6.21
CA ILE A 15 5.12 -0.36 6.64
C ILE A 15 4.65 -1.59 5.84
N PRO A 16 4.04 -2.60 6.49
CA PRO A 16 3.48 -3.73 5.75
C PRO A 16 2.38 -3.27 4.80
N LEU A 17 2.32 -3.86 3.61
CA LEU A 17 1.38 -3.45 2.57
C LEU A 17 -0.07 -3.40 3.07
N ILE A 18 -0.54 -4.44 3.77
CA ILE A 18 -1.91 -4.47 4.28
C ILE A 18 -2.18 -3.35 5.29
N ALA A 19 -1.17 -3.01 6.10
CA ALA A 19 -1.30 -1.92 7.06
C ALA A 19 -1.38 -0.57 6.34
N LEU A 20 -0.61 -0.40 5.26
CA LEU A 20 -0.64 0.81 4.45
C LEU A 20 -2.02 1.03 3.82
N LEU A 21 -2.60 -0.01 3.23
CA LEU A 21 -3.92 0.09 2.59
C LEU A 21 -5.00 0.48 3.61
N LYS A 22 -4.89 -0.05 4.81
CA LYS A 22 -5.81 0.28 5.90
C LYS A 22 -5.58 1.71 6.42
N ALA A 23 -4.33 2.09 6.62
CA ALA A 23 -3.97 3.40 7.16
C ALA A 23 -4.38 4.54 6.21
N THR A 24 -4.35 4.31 4.90
CA THR A 24 -4.77 5.31 3.91
C THR A 24 -6.28 5.37 3.72
N GLY A 25 -7.01 4.42 4.30
CA GLY A 25 -8.46 4.36 4.13
C GLY A 25 -8.91 3.78 2.79
N LEU A 26 -7.99 3.25 2.00
CA LEU A 26 -8.35 2.63 0.71
C LEU A 26 -9.12 1.33 0.89
N VAL A 27 -8.95 0.68 2.04
CA VAL A 27 -9.74 -0.48 2.42
C VAL A 27 -10.22 -0.29 3.87
N ASP A 28 -11.32 -0.96 4.24
CA ASP A 28 -11.95 -0.78 5.55
C ASP A 28 -11.39 -1.70 6.63
N SER A 29 -10.80 -2.81 6.24
CA SER A 29 -10.34 -3.83 7.19
C SER A 29 -9.10 -4.55 6.71
N GLY A 30 -8.43 -5.25 7.64
CA GLY A 30 -7.31 -6.10 7.30
C GLY A 30 -7.69 -7.26 6.39
N SER A 31 -8.89 -7.82 6.58
CA SER A 31 -9.41 -8.88 5.69
C SER A 31 -9.53 -8.39 4.26
N MET A 32 -10.11 -7.21 4.08
CA MET A 32 -10.26 -6.62 2.76
C MET A 32 -8.91 -6.32 2.13
N ALA A 33 -7.96 -5.82 2.92
CA ALA A 33 -6.60 -5.58 2.44
C ALA A 33 -5.97 -6.86 1.92
N GLN A 34 -6.11 -7.96 2.65
CA GLN A 34 -5.58 -9.25 2.23
C GLN A 34 -6.22 -9.73 0.92
N GLU A 35 -7.54 -9.58 0.80
CA GLU A 35 -8.26 -10.00 -0.39
C GLU A 35 -7.80 -9.25 -1.64
N VAL A 36 -7.67 -7.93 -1.57
CA VAL A 36 -7.28 -7.14 -2.74
C VAL A 36 -5.84 -7.41 -3.15
N VAL A 37 -4.96 -7.66 -2.21
CA VAL A 37 -3.56 -8.01 -2.52
C VAL A 37 -3.50 -9.37 -3.20
N THR A 38 -4.15 -10.38 -2.63
CA THR A 38 -4.12 -11.74 -3.21
C THR A 38 -4.86 -11.84 -4.53
N ALA A 39 -5.83 -10.95 -4.77
CA ALA A 39 -6.53 -10.88 -6.04
C ALA A 39 -5.71 -10.19 -7.15
N GLY A 40 -4.53 -9.67 -6.82
CA GLY A 40 -3.68 -9.00 -7.82
C GLY A 40 -4.11 -7.61 -8.19
N LEU A 41 -4.86 -6.94 -7.31
CA LEU A 41 -5.40 -5.60 -7.58
C LEU A 41 -4.48 -4.47 -7.14
N VAL A 42 -3.38 -4.79 -6.48
CA VAL A 42 -2.44 -3.80 -5.94
C VAL A 42 -1.13 -3.87 -6.71
N LYS A 43 -0.62 -2.71 -7.10
CA LYS A 43 0.67 -2.60 -7.77
C LYS A 43 1.66 -1.85 -6.91
N ARG A 44 2.90 -2.28 -6.95
CA ARG A 44 4.03 -1.61 -6.29
C ARG A 44 5.03 -1.22 -7.37
N ASN A 45 5.25 0.07 -7.52
CA ASN A 45 6.17 0.61 -8.54
C ASN A 45 5.87 0.07 -9.94
N GLY A 46 4.58 -0.03 -10.28
CA GLY A 46 4.12 -0.47 -11.60
C GLY A 46 3.97 -1.97 -11.78
N GLU A 47 4.35 -2.78 -10.79
CA GLU A 47 4.26 -4.23 -10.85
C GLU A 47 3.26 -4.77 -9.82
N THR A 48 2.53 -5.82 -10.20
CA THR A 48 1.59 -6.45 -9.28
C THR A 48 2.31 -6.99 -8.06
N GLU A 49 1.84 -6.61 -6.87
CA GLU A 49 2.38 -7.09 -5.62
C GLU A 49 1.40 -8.08 -4.99
N LEU A 50 1.81 -9.33 -4.84
CA LEU A 50 0.95 -10.38 -4.29
C LEU A 50 1.26 -10.72 -2.83
N ARG A 51 2.32 -10.16 -2.27
CA ARG A 51 2.70 -10.43 -0.88
C ARG A 51 1.96 -9.48 0.06
N LYS A 52 1.10 -10.04 0.89
CA LYS A 52 0.27 -9.27 1.82
C LYS A 52 1.10 -8.41 2.78
N ARG A 53 2.24 -8.93 3.21
CA ARG A 53 3.11 -8.27 4.17
C ARG A 53 4.39 -7.74 3.54
N ALA A 54 4.33 -7.39 2.26
CA ALA A 54 5.45 -6.75 1.59
C ALA A 54 5.88 -5.52 2.39
N LYS A 55 7.18 -5.36 2.57
CA LYS A 55 7.72 -4.20 3.29
C LYS A 55 7.79 -3.01 2.37
N ILE A 56 6.87 -2.08 2.56
CA ILE A 56 6.77 -0.87 1.75
C ILE A 56 7.65 0.20 2.39
N VAL A 57 8.56 0.76 1.61
CA VAL A 57 9.57 1.69 2.11
C VAL A 57 9.44 3.05 1.45
N SER A 58 10.15 4.02 2.01
CA SER A 58 10.24 5.37 1.45
C SER A 58 10.69 5.31 -0.01
N GLY A 59 10.00 6.03 -0.87
CA GLY A 59 10.26 6.01 -2.31
C GLY A 59 9.36 5.07 -3.10
N ASP A 60 8.66 4.16 -2.44
CA ASP A 60 7.72 3.26 -3.11
C ASP A 60 6.45 4.00 -3.52
N ASN A 61 5.82 3.51 -4.59
CA ASN A 61 4.52 3.96 -5.05
C ASN A 61 3.57 2.76 -5.09
N ILE A 62 2.44 2.88 -4.41
CA ILE A 62 1.43 1.82 -4.36
C ILE A 62 0.20 2.28 -5.12
N GLU A 63 -0.28 1.49 -6.06
CA GLU A 63 -1.47 1.80 -6.85
C GLU A 63 -2.60 0.83 -6.54
N PHE A 64 -3.78 1.38 -6.32
CA PHE A 64 -5.00 0.61 -6.08
C PHE A 64 -6.22 1.46 -6.43
N GLU A 65 -7.08 0.93 -7.28
CA GLU A 65 -8.38 1.53 -7.65
C GLU A 65 -8.32 3.02 -8.02
N GLY A 66 -7.37 3.40 -8.86
CA GLY A 66 -7.26 4.78 -9.33
C GLY A 66 -6.54 5.70 -8.35
N TYR A 67 -6.00 5.18 -7.27
CA TYR A 67 -5.18 5.93 -6.33
C TYR A 67 -3.73 5.52 -6.44
N CYS A 68 -2.84 6.47 -6.27
CA CYS A 68 -1.41 6.21 -6.16
C CYS A 68 -0.92 6.77 -4.83
N VAL A 69 -0.45 5.89 -3.95
CA VAL A 69 0.10 6.28 -2.65
C VAL A 69 1.60 6.39 -2.79
N LYS A 70 2.13 7.56 -2.50
CA LYS A 70 3.57 7.83 -2.51
C LYS A 70 4.08 7.80 -1.09
N ILE A 71 5.06 6.95 -0.84
CA ILE A 71 5.62 6.75 0.49
C ILE A 71 6.84 7.66 0.66
N GLN A 72 6.82 8.47 1.70
CA GLN A 72 7.92 9.39 2.00
C GLN A 72 8.64 9.03 3.28
#